data_22f635dcee0425f522ebc60a837353f5
#
_entry.id   22f635dcee0425f522ebc60a837353f5
#
_cell.length_a   1.000
_cell.length_b   1.000
_cell.length_c   1.000
_cell.angle_alpha   90.00
_cell.angle_beta   90.00
_cell.angle_gamma   90.00
#
_symmetry.space_group_name_H-M   'P 1'
#
loop_
_entity.id
_entity.type
_entity.pdbx_description
1 polymer ?
#
loop_
_entity_poly.entity_id
_entity_poly.type
_entity_poly.pdbx_seq_one_letter_code
_entity_poly.pdbx_strand_id
1 'polypeptide(L)'
;LLLFIVLTDTLAAFLAAFLAGFSSLGAAFLIAAFALACSFFRLRYWLLRRRFSRVLRFWPIIVGGEGLGRETPMIKRKGRAVLDIPIPLPFSLLMAGLIIKPRARIFHGHEWVYASDIQKTFGNPLPGDLITLKDFKDRPLGCGIYNPNSQIVARRISRRLQKLDQEFFTRRIGQAIAYRQRINIDPELCRLVWSESDGLPGIIVDKYGDHLVLQTTTLAMDQRKELISEALIDLCNPASITLRNDSSMRKAEGLENEIKMLHGSRPEPFTVEHQGSIFEIDPANGQKTGLFLDIMDSYDRVAELAKGKKVLDVFCNQGGFGLACMKAGAESVLAVDISEEATAAAKRNAKLTGVEIETVTSNAFDFLRRHEETYDLIVLDPPSFTRNKKTVKDAMRGYKEIHLRALKMLNHDGQVATFCCSHHASRELFLETIQRAAIDGKRTLRTIQSHSQRPDHPIITTIPETEYLKGFVLELAPNR
;
A
#
# COMPACT_ATOMS: atom_id res chain seq x y z
N LEU A 1 -35.56 -0.16 -23.02
CA LEU A 1 -36.74 0.48 -22.41
C LEU A 1 -37.61 -0.54 -21.66
N LEU A 2 -38.01 -1.66 -22.29
CA LEU A 2 -38.82 -2.71 -21.64
C LEU A 2 -38.16 -3.29 -20.37
N LEU A 3 -36.82 -3.39 -20.33
CA LEU A 3 -36.06 -3.87 -19.18
C LEU A 3 -36.08 -2.90 -17.99
N PHE A 4 -36.15 -1.61 -18.28
CA PHE A 4 -36.23 -0.55 -17.26
C PHE A 4 -37.62 -0.50 -16.63
N ILE A 5 -38.66 -0.72 -17.42
CA ILE A 5 -40.06 -0.74 -16.96
C ILE A 5 -40.29 -1.95 -16.04
N VAL A 6 -39.79 -3.13 -16.39
CA VAL A 6 -39.92 -4.34 -15.56
C VAL A 6 -39.17 -4.23 -14.24
N LEU A 7 -38.01 -3.54 -14.20
CA LEU A 7 -37.25 -3.28 -12.98
C LEU A 7 -37.92 -2.27 -12.05
N THR A 8 -38.56 -1.22 -12.62
CA THR A 8 -39.31 -0.24 -11.82
C THR A 8 -40.58 -0.83 -11.22
N ASP A 9 -41.30 -1.65 -11.98
CA ASP A 9 -42.55 -2.30 -11.48
C ASP A 9 -42.28 -3.37 -10.40
N THR A 10 -41.16 -4.11 -10.52
CA THR A 10 -40.74 -5.07 -9.46
C THR A 10 -40.19 -4.35 -8.23
N LEU A 11 -39.54 -3.21 -8.35
CA LEU A 11 -39.09 -2.42 -7.21
C LEU A 11 -40.25 -1.76 -6.47
N ALA A 12 -41.26 -1.28 -7.20
CA ALA A 12 -42.48 -0.69 -6.64
C ALA A 12 -43.31 -1.71 -5.89
N ALA A 13 -43.45 -2.94 -6.43
CA ALA A 13 -44.12 -4.05 -5.76
C ALA A 13 -43.37 -4.50 -4.50
N PHE A 14 -42.05 -4.48 -4.51
CA PHE A 14 -41.20 -4.80 -3.34
C PHE A 14 -41.36 -3.75 -2.23
N LEU A 15 -41.35 -2.46 -2.57
CA LEU A 15 -41.59 -1.38 -1.61
C LEU A 15 -43.01 -1.43 -1.01
N ALA A 16 -44.01 -1.72 -1.82
CA ALA A 16 -45.39 -1.85 -1.35
C ALA A 16 -45.58 -3.05 -0.39
N ALA A 17 -44.91 -4.18 -0.65
CA ALA A 17 -44.92 -5.36 0.23
C ALA A 17 -44.17 -5.11 1.55
N PHE A 18 -43.10 -4.34 1.52
CA PHE A 18 -42.32 -3.95 2.71
C PHE A 18 -43.09 -3.00 3.63
N LEU A 19 -43.88 -2.09 3.05
CA LEU A 19 -44.72 -1.12 3.79
C LEU A 19 -45.97 -1.77 4.39
N ALA A 20 -46.37 -2.96 3.90
CA ALA A 20 -47.56 -3.69 4.39
C ALA A 20 -47.36 -4.63 5.58
N GLY A 21 -46.16 -4.63 6.23
CA GLY A 21 -45.94 -5.26 7.53
C GLY A 21 -45.90 -6.79 7.55
N PHE A 22 -45.25 -7.43 6.58
CA PHE A 22 -45.05 -8.87 6.56
C PHE A 22 -44.13 -9.38 7.68
N SER A 23 -44.46 -10.55 8.26
CA SER A 23 -43.64 -11.21 9.28
C SER A 23 -42.23 -11.57 8.78
N SER A 24 -41.28 -11.67 9.70
CA SER A 24 -39.84 -11.88 9.40
C SER A 24 -39.52 -13.07 8.47
N LEU A 25 -40.38 -14.10 8.43
CA LEU A 25 -40.24 -15.25 7.53
C LEU A 25 -40.56 -14.91 6.05
N GLY A 26 -41.52 -14.05 5.80
CA GLY A 26 -41.89 -13.62 4.45
C GLY A 26 -40.83 -12.73 3.79
N ALA A 27 -40.16 -11.90 4.58
CA ALA A 27 -39.06 -11.05 4.11
C ALA A 27 -37.81 -11.86 3.72
N ALA A 28 -37.48 -12.92 4.48
CA ALA A 28 -36.34 -13.79 4.16
C ALA A 28 -36.57 -14.60 2.85
N PHE A 29 -37.80 -15.03 2.57
CA PHE A 29 -38.15 -15.76 1.34
C PHE A 29 -38.07 -14.84 0.10
N LEU A 30 -38.51 -13.58 0.23
CA LEU A 30 -38.43 -12.58 -0.84
C LEU A 30 -36.97 -12.14 -1.15
N ILE A 31 -36.15 -12.03 -0.13
CA ILE A 31 -34.71 -11.72 -0.31
C ILE A 31 -33.99 -12.88 -1.02
N ALA A 32 -34.30 -14.13 -0.64
CA ALA A 32 -33.74 -15.31 -1.30
C ALA A 32 -34.19 -15.43 -2.77
N ALA A 33 -35.45 -15.16 -3.06
CA ALA A 33 -35.97 -15.16 -4.43
C ALA A 33 -35.36 -14.05 -5.30
N PHE A 34 -35.15 -12.87 -4.74
CA PHE A 34 -34.49 -11.75 -5.43
C PHE A 34 -33.02 -12.05 -5.69
N ALA A 35 -32.29 -12.64 -4.74
CA ALA A 35 -30.91 -13.04 -4.92
C ALA A 35 -30.75 -14.12 -6.01
N LEU A 36 -31.67 -15.07 -6.09
CA LEU A 36 -31.72 -16.08 -7.15
C LEU A 36 -32.00 -15.45 -8.52
N ALA A 37 -32.93 -14.51 -8.61
CA ALA A 37 -33.25 -13.79 -9.84
C ALA A 37 -32.05 -12.97 -10.33
N CYS A 38 -31.34 -12.25 -9.44
CA CYS A 38 -30.11 -11.51 -9.77
C CYS A 38 -28.99 -12.43 -10.24
N SER A 39 -28.83 -13.61 -9.65
CA SER A 39 -27.86 -14.61 -10.07
C SER A 39 -28.15 -15.19 -11.45
N PHE A 40 -29.43 -15.46 -11.75
CA PHE A 40 -29.88 -15.91 -13.07
C PHE A 40 -29.68 -14.84 -14.15
N PHE A 41 -29.88 -13.55 -13.80
CA PHE A 41 -29.63 -12.42 -14.71
C PHE A 41 -28.15 -12.24 -15.00
N ARG A 42 -27.26 -12.37 -14.01
CA ARG A 42 -25.79 -12.32 -14.20
C ARG A 42 -25.30 -13.44 -15.11
N LEU A 43 -25.85 -14.65 -14.97
CA LEU A 43 -25.49 -15.80 -15.81
C LEU A 43 -25.98 -15.62 -17.26
N ARG A 44 -27.20 -15.09 -17.46
CA ARG A 44 -27.74 -14.79 -18.79
C ARG A 44 -27.01 -13.64 -19.50
N TYR A 45 -26.65 -12.59 -18.75
CA TYR A 45 -25.86 -11.49 -19.29
C TYR A 45 -24.46 -11.95 -19.70
N TRP A 46 -23.82 -12.81 -18.90
CA TRP A 46 -22.52 -13.40 -19.21
C TRP A 46 -22.57 -14.32 -20.45
N LEU A 47 -23.61 -15.11 -20.61
CA LEU A 47 -23.86 -15.97 -21.77
C LEU A 47 -24.17 -15.16 -23.04
N LEU A 48 -24.92 -14.08 -22.95
CA LEU A 48 -25.20 -13.16 -24.06
C LEU A 48 -23.94 -12.41 -24.50
N ARG A 49 -23.10 -11.97 -23.56
CA ARG A 49 -21.82 -11.31 -23.88
C ARG A 49 -20.86 -12.26 -24.60
N ARG A 50 -20.84 -13.55 -24.24
CA ARG A 50 -20.06 -14.57 -24.97
C ARG A 50 -20.61 -14.88 -26.38
N ARG A 51 -21.91 -14.81 -26.58
CA ARG A 51 -22.54 -15.00 -27.91
C ARG A 51 -22.32 -13.77 -28.81
N PHE A 52 -22.46 -12.56 -28.26
CA PHE A 52 -22.25 -11.32 -29.01
C PHE A 52 -20.81 -11.12 -29.45
N SER A 53 -19.83 -11.53 -28.65
CA SER A 53 -18.41 -11.45 -29.03
C SER A 53 -18.02 -12.39 -30.18
N ARG A 54 -18.83 -13.43 -30.44
CA ARG A 54 -18.64 -14.32 -31.62
C ARG A 54 -19.34 -13.79 -32.87
N VAL A 55 -20.43 -13.02 -32.75
CA VAL A 55 -21.20 -12.49 -33.88
C VAL A 55 -20.57 -11.22 -34.46
N LEU A 56 -19.91 -10.39 -33.65
CA LEU A 56 -19.20 -9.18 -34.12
C LEU A 56 -17.93 -9.45 -34.95
N ARG A 57 -17.52 -10.72 -35.12
CA ARG A 57 -16.42 -11.09 -36.02
C ARG A 57 -16.82 -11.26 -37.48
N PHE A 58 -18.13 -11.16 -37.83
CA PHE A 58 -18.63 -11.49 -39.17
C PHE A 58 -19.67 -10.49 -39.69
N TRP A 59 -19.55 -9.18 -39.45
CA TRP A 59 -20.43 -8.22 -40.10
C TRP A 59 -19.62 -7.25 -40.97
N PRO A 60 -19.68 -7.37 -42.31
CA PRO A 60 -19.30 -6.28 -43.21
C PRO A 60 -20.42 -5.24 -43.21
N ILE A 61 -20.05 -3.98 -43.08
CA ILE A 61 -20.90 -2.82 -43.12
C ILE A 61 -21.49 -2.69 -44.53
N ILE A 62 -22.80 -2.83 -44.64
CA ILE A 62 -23.62 -2.32 -45.79
C ILE A 62 -24.38 -1.15 -45.25
N VAL A 63 -23.98 0.08 -45.61
CA VAL A 63 -24.83 1.26 -45.59
C VAL A 63 -24.76 1.88 -46.98
N GLY A 64 -25.85 1.77 -47.69
CA GLY A 64 -26.05 2.44 -48.97
C GLY A 64 -26.36 3.91 -48.76
N GLY A 65 -25.89 4.74 -49.66
CA GLY A 65 -26.23 6.15 -49.79
C GLY A 65 -25.64 6.68 -51.10
N GLU A 66 -26.52 7.05 -51.99
CA GLU A 66 -26.34 7.43 -53.37
C GLU A 66 -25.46 8.67 -53.60
N GLY A 67 -24.76 8.70 -54.74
CA GLY A 67 -24.60 9.94 -55.48
C GLY A 67 -23.22 10.26 -56.05
N LEU A 68 -23.11 10.10 -57.39
CA LEU A 68 -22.31 10.86 -58.36
C LEU A 68 -20.82 10.51 -58.60
N GLY A 69 -20.68 9.77 -59.63
CA GLY A 69 -19.82 9.78 -60.79
C GLY A 69 -18.42 10.36 -60.80
N ARG A 70 -17.46 9.50 -61.15
CA ARG A 70 -16.53 9.64 -62.26
C ARG A 70 -15.56 8.44 -62.30
N GLU A 71 -15.26 8.07 -63.52
CA GLU A 71 -14.53 6.90 -63.98
C GLU A 71 -13.13 6.70 -63.44
N THR A 72 -12.76 5.42 -63.18
CA THR A 72 -11.38 5.00 -62.96
C THR A 72 -11.08 3.74 -63.76
N PRO A 73 -9.90 3.62 -64.36
CA PRO A 73 -9.52 2.37 -65.07
C PRO A 73 -8.97 1.35 -64.09
N MET A 74 -9.39 0.11 -64.30
CA MET A 74 -8.93 -1.09 -63.62
C MET A 74 -7.47 -1.41 -63.94
N ILE A 75 -6.66 -1.62 -62.91
CA ILE A 75 -5.42 -2.38 -62.99
C ILE A 75 -5.49 -3.59 -62.05
N LYS A 76 -5.58 -4.75 -62.59
CA LYS A 76 -5.43 -6.03 -61.88
C LYS A 76 -3.99 -6.20 -61.38
N ARG A 77 -3.79 -6.32 -60.05
CA ARG A 77 -2.62 -7.02 -59.50
C ARG A 77 -3.01 -7.83 -58.28
N LYS A 78 -2.70 -9.12 -58.33
CA LYS A 78 -2.71 -10.05 -57.20
C LYS A 78 -1.70 -9.59 -56.16
N GLY A 79 -2.14 -9.36 -54.94
CA GLY A 79 -1.30 -9.08 -53.78
C GLY A 79 -2.16 -8.88 -52.54
N ARG A 80 -1.95 -9.65 -51.52
CA ARG A 80 -2.57 -9.50 -50.19
C ARG A 80 -2.51 -8.02 -49.78
N ALA A 81 -3.63 -7.37 -49.66
CA ALA A 81 -3.73 -6.07 -49.03
C ALA A 81 -3.40 -6.28 -47.55
N VAL A 82 -2.19 -5.96 -47.14
CA VAL A 82 -1.87 -5.60 -45.76
C VAL A 82 -2.48 -4.24 -45.56
N LEU A 83 -3.52 -4.15 -44.72
CA LEU A 83 -4.02 -2.89 -44.24
C LEU A 83 -2.87 -2.22 -43.47
N ASP A 84 -2.20 -1.27 -44.09
CA ASP A 84 -1.33 -0.32 -43.43
C ASP A 84 -2.22 0.58 -42.55
N ILE A 85 -2.48 0.10 -41.33
CA ILE A 85 -2.90 0.98 -40.25
C ILE A 85 -1.66 1.79 -39.91
N PRO A 86 -1.67 3.14 -40.02
CA PRO A 86 -0.54 3.94 -39.61
C PRO A 86 -0.34 3.71 -38.11
N ILE A 87 0.69 2.93 -37.75
CA ILE A 87 1.17 2.83 -36.40
C ILE A 87 1.71 4.23 -36.06
N PRO A 88 1.14 4.96 -35.11
CA PRO A 88 1.71 6.24 -34.70
C PRO A 88 3.09 5.99 -34.11
N LEU A 89 4.11 6.39 -34.84
CA LEU A 89 5.48 6.46 -34.34
C LEU A 89 5.56 7.48 -33.19
N PRO A 90 6.27 7.15 -32.11
CA PRO A 90 7.71 6.99 -32.20
C PRO A 90 8.25 5.77 -31.42
N PHE A 91 8.43 4.67 -32.09
CA PHE A 91 9.16 3.51 -31.56
C PHE A 91 10.70 3.69 -31.52
N SER A 92 11.22 4.86 -31.90
CA SER A 92 12.67 5.16 -31.83
C SER A 92 13.20 5.26 -30.38
N LEU A 93 12.33 5.31 -29.37
CA LEU A 93 12.72 5.54 -27.96
C LEU A 93 13.10 4.26 -27.19
N LEU A 94 12.83 3.07 -27.70
CA LEU A 94 13.13 1.80 -27.02
C LEU A 94 14.14 0.93 -27.80
N MET A 95 15.11 1.58 -28.43
CA MET A 95 16.23 0.91 -29.13
C MET A 95 17.22 0.27 -28.15
N ALA A 96 17.12 0.55 -26.86
CA ALA A 96 18.02 0.07 -25.82
C ALA A 96 17.27 -0.81 -24.80
N GLY A 97 17.95 -1.81 -24.25
CA GLY A 97 17.32 -2.68 -23.28
C GLY A 97 18.17 -3.84 -22.80
N LEU A 98 17.49 -4.78 -22.14
CA LEU A 98 18.10 -5.96 -21.53
C LEU A 98 17.47 -7.23 -22.06
N ILE A 99 18.31 -8.23 -22.37
CA ILE A 99 17.91 -9.62 -22.57
C ILE A 99 18.08 -10.35 -21.25
N ILE A 100 17.01 -10.97 -20.77
CA ILE A 100 16.93 -11.59 -19.46
C ILE A 100 17.19 -13.09 -19.56
N LYS A 101 18.05 -13.61 -18.67
CA LYS A 101 18.36 -15.05 -18.56
C LYS A 101 17.11 -15.87 -18.25
N PRO A 102 17.02 -17.13 -18.68
CA PRO A 102 15.97 -18.04 -18.24
C PRO A 102 16.01 -18.23 -16.72
N ARG A 103 14.84 -18.46 -16.11
CA ARG A 103 14.64 -18.66 -14.67
C ARG A 103 14.76 -17.40 -13.79
N ALA A 104 14.99 -16.21 -14.36
CA ALA A 104 14.92 -14.95 -13.59
C ALA A 104 13.53 -14.75 -12.97
N ARG A 105 13.46 -14.09 -11.84
CA ARG A 105 12.22 -13.87 -11.06
C ARG A 105 11.11 -13.20 -11.87
N ILE A 106 11.45 -12.40 -12.89
CA ILE A 106 10.49 -11.72 -13.76
C ILE A 106 9.56 -12.68 -14.51
N PHE A 107 9.98 -13.93 -14.78
CA PHE A 107 9.14 -14.95 -15.39
C PHE A 107 8.11 -15.55 -14.43
N HIS A 108 8.30 -15.33 -13.13
CA HIS A 108 7.43 -15.78 -12.05
C HIS A 108 6.57 -14.64 -11.49
N GLY A 109 6.43 -13.55 -12.24
CA GLY A 109 5.56 -12.42 -11.88
C GLY A 109 6.21 -11.35 -11.02
N HIS A 110 7.49 -11.47 -10.68
CA HIS A 110 8.24 -10.39 -10.05
C HIS A 110 8.55 -9.28 -11.06
N GLU A 111 8.72 -8.05 -10.58
CA GLU A 111 8.96 -6.91 -11.49
C GLU A 111 10.42 -6.42 -11.47
N TRP A 112 11.29 -7.03 -10.66
CA TRP A 112 12.70 -6.64 -10.53
C TRP A 112 13.64 -7.53 -11.35
N VAL A 113 14.65 -6.88 -11.91
CA VAL A 113 15.77 -7.51 -12.64
C VAL A 113 17.07 -7.15 -11.96
N TYR A 114 17.79 -8.14 -11.48
CA TYR A 114 19.09 -7.98 -10.86
C TYR A 114 20.22 -8.13 -11.91
N ALA A 115 21.43 -7.64 -11.60
CA ALA A 115 22.59 -7.81 -12.49
C ALA A 115 22.83 -9.27 -12.88
N SER A 116 22.62 -10.21 -11.96
CA SER A 116 22.73 -11.65 -12.20
C SER A 116 21.73 -12.19 -13.21
N ASP A 117 20.60 -11.53 -13.40
CA ASP A 117 19.51 -11.94 -14.30
C ASP A 117 19.75 -11.51 -15.76
N ILE A 118 20.72 -10.63 -15.99
CA ILE A 118 20.99 -10.06 -17.32
C ILE A 118 21.87 -10.99 -18.13
N GLN A 119 21.42 -11.37 -19.33
CA GLN A 119 22.20 -12.10 -20.31
C GLN A 119 23.01 -11.16 -21.18
N LYS A 120 22.38 -10.07 -21.66
CA LYS A 120 22.98 -9.09 -22.56
C LYS A 120 22.26 -7.74 -22.46
N THR A 121 23.02 -6.66 -22.58
CA THR A 121 22.51 -5.31 -22.80
C THR A 121 22.63 -4.96 -24.28
N PHE A 122 21.66 -4.23 -24.83
CA PHE A 122 21.70 -3.74 -26.22
C PHE A 122 21.29 -2.27 -26.29
N GLY A 123 21.78 -1.55 -27.29
CA GLY A 123 21.40 -0.17 -27.58
C GLY A 123 21.92 0.89 -26.57
N ASN A 124 22.89 0.58 -25.69
CA ASN A 124 23.54 1.50 -24.75
C ASN A 124 22.56 2.34 -23.91
N PRO A 125 21.71 1.73 -23.06
CA PRO A 125 20.82 2.48 -22.19
C PRO A 125 21.58 3.31 -21.17
N LEU A 126 21.07 4.54 -20.90
CA LEU A 126 21.60 5.43 -19.89
C LEU A 126 20.84 5.26 -18.56
N PRO A 127 21.47 5.61 -17.41
CA PRO A 127 20.79 5.61 -16.12
C PRO A 127 19.54 6.50 -16.13
N GLY A 128 18.42 5.98 -15.65
CA GLY A 128 17.12 6.68 -15.66
C GLY A 128 16.27 6.45 -16.92
N ASP A 129 16.82 5.78 -17.93
CA ASP A 129 16.08 5.48 -19.16
C ASP A 129 14.92 4.52 -18.92
N LEU A 130 13.92 4.67 -19.78
CA LEU A 130 12.91 3.66 -20.03
C LEU A 130 13.45 2.69 -21.09
N ILE A 131 13.56 1.42 -20.76
CA ILE A 131 14.18 0.39 -21.62
C ILE A 131 13.20 -0.71 -21.98
N THR A 132 13.52 -1.42 -23.08
CA THR A 132 12.84 -2.67 -23.44
C THR A 132 13.42 -3.85 -22.67
N LEU A 133 12.56 -4.68 -22.11
CA LEU A 133 12.93 -5.95 -21.52
C LEU A 133 12.53 -7.08 -22.49
N LYS A 134 13.44 -7.99 -22.76
CA LYS A 134 13.24 -9.15 -23.62
C LYS A 134 13.66 -10.44 -22.91
N ASP A 135 13.06 -11.54 -23.28
CA ASP A 135 13.48 -12.86 -22.81
C ASP A 135 14.72 -13.35 -23.59
N PHE A 136 15.26 -14.49 -23.19
CA PHE A 136 16.41 -15.15 -23.80
C PHE A 136 16.17 -15.65 -25.24
N LYS A 137 14.93 -15.58 -25.75
CA LYS A 137 14.53 -15.85 -27.15
C LYS A 137 14.19 -14.57 -27.90
N ASP A 138 14.61 -13.40 -27.39
CA ASP A 138 14.38 -12.07 -27.98
C ASP A 138 12.89 -11.64 -28.02
N ARG A 139 12.00 -12.31 -27.25
CA ARG A 139 10.58 -11.96 -27.18
C ARG A 139 10.36 -10.86 -26.14
N PRO A 140 9.51 -9.86 -26.41
CA PRO A 140 9.29 -8.73 -25.50
C PRO A 140 8.61 -9.19 -24.20
N LEU A 141 9.16 -8.74 -23.07
CA LEU A 141 8.59 -8.88 -21.72
C LEU A 141 7.93 -7.58 -21.25
N GLY A 142 8.04 -6.49 -22.04
CA GLY A 142 7.55 -5.17 -21.75
C GLY A 142 8.63 -4.11 -21.63
N CYS A 143 8.37 -3.08 -20.84
CA CYS A 143 9.35 -2.01 -20.57
C CYS A 143 9.55 -1.80 -19.07
N GLY A 144 10.73 -1.26 -18.71
CA GLY A 144 11.13 -0.99 -17.34
C GLY A 144 12.05 0.21 -17.25
N ILE A 145 12.16 0.76 -16.06
CA ILE A 145 13.13 1.80 -15.72
C ILE A 145 14.49 1.16 -15.41
N TYR A 146 15.57 1.83 -15.79
CA TYR A 146 16.92 1.31 -15.76
C TYR A 146 17.86 2.14 -14.90
N ASN A 147 18.63 1.46 -14.06
CA ASN A 147 19.75 2.06 -13.35
C ASN A 147 20.85 1.01 -13.12
N PRO A 148 21.95 1.03 -13.88
CA PRO A 148 23.03 0.05 -13.74
C PRO A 148 23.79 0.15 -12.42
N ASN A 149 23.68 1.28 -11.72
CA ASN A 149 24.34 1.51 -10.43
C ASN A 149 23.54 0.97 -9.25
N SER A 150 22.27 0.60 -9.48
CA SER A 150 21.40 0.00 -8.47
C SER A 150 21.57 -1.52 -8.41
N GLN A 151 21.38 -2.13 -7.23
CA GLN A 151 21.30 -3.58 -7.11
C GLN A 151 20.13 -4.16 -7.93
N ILE A 152 19.03 -3.43 -8.01
CA ILE A 152 17.88 -3.74 -8.88
C ILE A 152 18.08 -2.95 -10.16
N VAL A 153 18.79 -3.55 -11.11
CA VAL A 153 19.23 -2.89 -12.35
C VAL A 153 18.06 -2.41 -13.21
N ALA A 154 16.95 -3.14 -13.21
CA ALA A 154 15.74 -2.66 -13.85
C ALA A 154 14.49 -3.05 -13.07
N ARG A 155 13.47 -2.19 -13.12
CA ARG A 155 12.14 -2.44 -12.57
C ARG A 155 11.12 -2.35 -13.71
N ARG A 156 10.45 -3.46 -14.02
CA ARG A 156 9.42 -3.48 -15.06
C ARG A 156 8.21 -2.69 -14.59
N ILE A 157 7.78 -1.74 -15.40
CA ILE A 157 6.62 -0.88 -15.14
C ILE A 157 5.39 -1.30 -15.94
N SER A 158 5.60 -2.04 -17.04
CA SER A 158 4.53 -2.53 -17.90
C SER A 158 4.96 -3.74 -18.68
N ARG A 159 4.02 -4.67 -18.92
CA ARG A 159 4.18 -5.80 -19.83
C ARG A 159 4.01 -5.40 -21.31
N ARG A 160 3.68 -4.14 -21.56
CA ARG A 160 3.62 -3.56 -22.91
C ARG A 160 4.62 -2.43 -23.01
N LEU A 161 5.07 -2.15 -24.22
CA LEU A 161 5.88 -0.96 -24.49
C LEU A 161 4.98 0.27 -24.36
N GLN A 162 5.39 1.26 -23.60
CA GLN A 162 4.69 2.54 -23.41
C GLN A 162 5.66 3.62 -22.99
N LYS A 163 5.24 4.88 -23.05
CA LYS A 163 6.02 6.02 -22.59
C LYS A 163 5.78 6.27 -21.09
N LEU A 164 6.70 6.99 -20.45
CA LEU A 164 6.54 7.59 -19.13
C LEU A 164 6.24 9.08 -19.29
N ASP A 165 5.08 9.38 -19.82
CA ASP A 165 4.57 10.71 -20.05
C ASP A 165 3.46 11.09 -19.05
N GLN A 166 2.92 12.29 -19.17
CA GLN A 166 1.85 12.78 -18.30
C GLN A 166 0.64 11.84 -18.28
N GLU A 167 0.22 11.32 -19.44
CA GLU A 167 -0.92 10.39 -19.53
C GLU A 167 -0.66 9.10 -18.74
N PHE A 168 0.58 8.59 -18.77
CA PHE A 168 0.96 7.41 -18.00
C PHE A 168 0.80 7.67 -16.49
N PHE A 169 1.35 8.79 -15.99
CA PHE A 169 1.29 9.10 -14.55
C PHE A 169 -0.13 9.39 -14.10
N THR A 170 -0.89 10.21 -14.83
CA THR A 170 -2.29 10.51 -14.52
C THR A 170 -3.13 9.23 -14.45
N ARG A 171 -2.98 8.34 -15.43
CA ARG A 171 -3.70 7.06 -15.43
C ARG A 171 -3.29 6.15 -14.26
N ARG A 172 -2.00 5.99 -13.98
CA ARG A 172 -1.52 5.09 -12.91
C ARG A 172 -1.84 5.61 -11.52
N ILE A 173 -1.64 6.87 -11.27
CA ILE A 173 -2.01 7.52 -10.01
C ILE A 173 -3.53 7.47 -9.81
N GLY A 174 -4.31 7.76 -10.86
CA GLY A 174 -5.76 7.62 -10.81
C GLY A 174 -6.23 6.19 -10.47
N GLN A 175 -5.55 5.16 -10.98
CA GLN A 175 -5.81 3.76 -10.62
C GLN A 175 -5.49 3.47 -9.14
N ALA A 176 -4.41 4.04 -8.60
CA ALA A 176 -4.04 3.91 -7.20
C ALA A 176 -5.07 4.57 -6.29
N ILE A 177 -5.53 5.79 -6.63
CA ILE A 177 -6.60 6.50 -5.91
C ILE A 177 -7.90 5.69 -5.95
N ALA A 178 -8.32 5.22 -7.12
CA ALA A 178 -9.53 4.41 -7.27
C ALA A 178 -9.47 3.09 -6.47
N TYR A 179 -8.27 2.51 -6.29
CA TYR A 179 -8.08 1.37 -5.41
C TYR A 179 -8.39 1.72 -3.96
N ARG A 180 -7.84 2.83 -3.41
CA ARG A 180 -8.08 3.30 -2.03
C ARG A 180 -9.57 3.56 -1.79
N GLN A 181 -10.24 4.20 -2.73
CA GLN A 181 -11.69 4.43 -2.67
C GLN A 181 -12.48 3.11 -2.62
N ARG A 182 -12.11 2.12 -3.45
CA ARG A 182 -12.79 0.81 -3.49
C ARG A 182 -12.65 0.01 -2.21
N ILE A 183 -11.54 0.16 -1.49
CA ILE A 183 -11.31 -0.52 -0.20
C ILE A 183 -11.72 0.33 1.01
N ASN A 184 -12.41 1.45 0.79
CA ASN A 184 -12.94 2.36 1.81
C ASN A 184 -11.86 2.90 2.77
N ILE A 185 -10.67 3.20 2.27
CA ILE A 185 -9.66 3.92 3.04
C ILE A 185 -10.10 5.39 3.17
N ASP A 186 -9.84 5.97 4.33
CA ASP A 186 -10.06 7.39 4.57
C ASP A 186 -9.34 8.22 3.49
N PRO A 187 -10.08 8.99 2.68
CA PRO A 187 -9.49 9.76 1.59
C PRO A 187 -8.61 10.92 2.05
N GLU A 188 -8.75 11.35 3.32
CA GLU A 188 -8.00 12.48 3.88
C GLU A 188 -6.72 12.07 4.60
N LEU A 189 -6.59 10.78 4.95
CA LEU A 189 -5.46 10.27 5.72
C LEU A 189 -5.05 8.89 5.21
N CYS A 190 -4.21 8.86 4.16
CA CYS A 190 -3.82 7.60 3.52
C CYS A 190 -2.54 7.69 2.71
N ARG A 191 -1.95 6.54 2.41
CA ARG A 191 -0.97 6.38 1.35
C ARG A 191 -1.67 6.25 0.01
N LEU A 192 -1.65 7.30 -0.79
CA LEU A 192 -2.27 7.32 -2.12
C LEU A 192 -1.54 6.44 -3.13
N VAL A 193 -0.19 6.40 -3.05
CA VAL A 193 0.64 5.61 -3.96
C VAL A 193 1.69 4.83 -3.17
N TRP A 194 1.74 3.52 -3.38
CA TRP A 194 2.70 2.61 -2.76
C TRP A 194 3.54 1.87 -3.81
N SER A 195 4.48 2.57 -4.40
CA SER A 195 5.60 2.06 -5.21
C SER A 195 5.23 0.91 -6.17
N GLU A 196 5.93 -0.21 -6.11
CA GLU A 196 5.71 -1.40 -6.94
C GLU A 196 4.27 -1.91 -6.87
N SER A 197 3.64 -1.78 -5.73
CA SER A 197 2.27 -2.28 -5.52
C SER A 197 1.22 -1.56 -6.37
N ASP A 198 1.48 -0.30 -6.72
CA ASP A 198 0.63 0.48 -7.64
C ASP A 198 1.22 0.54 -9.06
N GLY A 199 2.29 -0.23 -9.33
CA GLY A 199 2.95 -0.24 -10.63
C GLY A 199 3.70 1.06 -10.94
N LEU A 200 4.13 1.77 -9.90
CA LEU A 200 4.88 3.03 -9.92
C LEU A 200 6.17 2.89 -9.09
N PRO A 201 7.10 2.00 -9.47
CA PRO A 201 8.23 1.63 -8.64
C PRO A 201 9.07 2.83 -8.22
N GLY A 202 9.18 3.03 -6.91
CA GLY A 202 9.92 4.13 -6.32
C GLY A 202 9.13 5.41 -6.11
N ILE A 203 7.83 5.44 -6.36
CA ILE A 203 6.95 6.57 -6.01
C ILE A 203 6.17 6.22 -4.75
N ILE A 204 6.21 7.11 -3.77
CA ILE A 204 5.41 7.06 -2.55
C ILE A 204 4.68 8.40 -2.43
N VAL A 205 3.37 8.37 -2.20
CA VAL A 205 2.58 9.58 -1.97
C VAL A 205 1.70 9.36 -0.76
N ASP A 206 1.90 10.18 0.26
CA ASP A 206 1.04 10.23 1.44
C ASP A 206 0.16 11.47 1.41
N LYS A 207 -1.09 11.31 1.80
CA LYS A 207 -2.07 12.39 1.89
C LYS A 207 -2.42 12.67 3.35
N TYR A 208 -2.40 13.95 3.70
CA TYR A 208 -2.76 14.50 5.00
C TYR A 208 -3.69 15.70 4.78
N GLY A 209 -5.01 15.47 4.76
CA GLY A 209 -5.98 16.50 4.37
C GLY A 209 -5.72 16.99 2.95
N ASP A 210 -5.59 18.29 2.77
CA ASP A 210 -5.29 18.93 1.48
C ASP A 210 -3.79 18.92 1.11
N HIS A 211 -2.93 18.31 1.93
CA HIS A 211 -1.48 18.30 1.72
C HIS A 211 -0.98 16.93 1.28
N LEU A 212 -0.12 16.91 0.27
CA LEU A 212 0.54 15.69 -0.20
C LEU A 212 2.03 15.72 0.12
N VAL A 213 2.55 14.56 0.49
CA VAL A 213 4.00 14.32 0.65
C VAL A 213 4.44 13.29 -0.38
N LEU A 214 5.30 13.71 -1.30
CA LEU A 214 5.85 12.89 -2.36
C LEU A 214 7.26 12.43 -2.02
N GLN A 215 7.56 11.17 -2.25
CA GLN A 215 8.93 10.65 -2.27
C GLN A 215 9.20 9.95 -3.60
N THR A 216 10.40 10.17 -4.16
CA THR A 216 10.91 9.46 -5.33
C THR A 216 12.20 8.74 -4.94
N THR A 217 12.19 7.41 -4.93
CA THR A 217 13.30 6.59 -4.45
C THR A 217 14.06 5.86 -5.55
N THR A 218 13.65 6.01 -6.83
CA THR A 218 14.36 5.49 -8.00
C THR A 218 14.77 6.61 -8.92
N LEU A 219 15.93 6.48 -9.57
CA LEU A 219 16.50 7.51 -10.45
C LEU A 219 15.52 7.96 -11.54
N ALA A 220 14.90 7.01 -12.22
CA ALA A 220 13.99 7.30 -13.32
C ALA A 220 12.74 8.09 -12.88
N MET A 221 12.21 7.82 -11.67
CA MET A 221 11.06 8.56 -11.15
C MET A 221 11.46 9.91 -10.58
N ASP A 222 12.68 10.01 -10.01
CA ASP A 222 13.21 11.29 -9.55
C ASP A 222 13.39 12.29 -10.70
N GLN A 223 13.88 11.81 -11.86
CA GLN A 223 13.98 12.61 -13.09
C GLN A 223 12.62 13.08 -13.66
N ARG A 224 11.51 12.52 -13.18
CA ARG A 224 10.14 12.78 -13.64
C ARG A 224 9.23 13.32 -12.54
N LYS A 225 9.82 13.81 -11.45
CA LYS A 225 9.05 14.28 -10.28
C LYS A 225 8.11 15.44 -10.61
N GLU A 226 8.45 16.27 -11.59
CA GLU A 226 7.60 17.35 -12.07
C GLU A 226 6.35 16.80 -12.76
N LEU A 227 6.46 15.83 -13.69
CA LEU A 227 5.32 15.16 -14.32
C LEU A 227 4.42 14.43 -13.31
N ILE A 228 5.06 13.82 -12.28
CA ILE A 228 4.32 13.18 -11.19
C ILE A 228 3.54 14.21 -10.39
N SER A 229 4.17 15.36 -10.08
CA SER A 229 3.53 16.47 -9.37
C SER A 229 2.34 17.04 -10.15
N GLU A 230 2.48 17.27 -11.45
CA GLU A 230 1.40 17.73 -12.33
C GLU A 230 0.22 16.75 -12.32
N ALA A 231 0.49 15.45 -12.43
CA ALA A 231 -0.58 14.43 -12.35
C ALA A 231 -1.29 14.42 -10.99
N LEU A 232 -0.58 14.66 -9.89
CA LEU A 232 -1.15 14.77 -8.55
C LEU A 232 -2.00 16.03 -8.41
N ILE A 233 -1.57 17.16 -8.97
CA ILE A 233 -2.35 18.40 -8.99
C ILE A 233 -3.66 18.18 -9.74
N ASP A 234 -3.60 17.61 -10.93
CA ASP A 234 -4.78 17.35 -11.77
C ASP A 234 -5.80 16.42 -11.11
N LEU A 235 -5.33 15.41 -10.36
CA LEU A 235 -6.19 14.38 -9.78
C LEU A 235 -6.70 14.71 -8.37
N CYS A 236 -5.91 15.45 -7.57
CA CYS A 236 -6.19 15.66 -6.16
C CYS A 236 -6.48 17.12 -5.80
N ASN A 237 -6.10 18.09 -6.67
CA ASN A 237 -6.17 19.53 -6.40
C ASN A 237 -5.65 19.91 -4.99
N PRO A 238 -4.42 19.51 -4.60
CA PRO A 238 -3.92 19.70 -3.25
C PRO A 238 -3.53 21.17 -2.99
N ALA A 239 -3.62 21.62 -1.75
CA ALA A 239 -3.09 22.92 -1.33
C ALA A 239 -1.57 22.98 -1.41
N SER A 240 -0.88 21.84 -1.20
CA SER A 240 0.55 21.75 -1.35
C SER A 240 1.05 20.34 -1.66
N ILE A 241 2.22 20.27 -2.30
CA ILE A 241 3.00 19.03 -2.49
C ILE A 241 4.41 19.28 -1.96
N THR A 242 4.75 18.60 -0.86
CA THR A 242 6.10 18.60 -0.29
C THR A 242 6.88 17.38 -0.81
N LEU A 243 8.01 17.60 -1.44
CA LEU A 243 8.97 16.54 -1.77
C LEU A 243 9.82 16.21 -0.56
N ARG A 244 9.80 14.96 -0.09
CA ARG A 244 10.55 14.45 1.08
C ARG A 244 11.53 13.35 0.66
N ASN A 245 12.53 13.72 -0.10
CA ASN A 245 13.55 12.85 -0.63
C ASN A 245 14.77 12.74 0.30
N ASP A 246 14.54 12.44 1.57
CA ASP A 246 15.54 12.27 2.63
C ASP A 246 15.74 10.79 3.06
N SER A 247 15.16 9.86 2.32
CA SER A 247 15.31 8.42 2.56
C SER A 247 16.73 7.92 2.24
N SER A 248 17.28 7.10 3.14
CA SER A 248 18.57 6.43 2.92
C SER A 248 18.61 5.49 1.70
N MET A 249 17.44 5.03 1.22
CA MET A 249 17.32 4.20 0.03
C MET A 249 17.78 4.93 -1.26
N ARG A 250 17.68 6.25 -1.29
CA ARG A 250 18.10 7.06 -2.44
C ARG A 250 19.60 6.92 -2.77
N LYS A 251 20.43 6.74 -1.74
CA LYS A 251 21.88 6.52 -1.91
C LYS A 251 22.18 5.27 -2.75
N ALA A 252 21.36 4.23 -2.65
CA ALA A 252 21.50 2.99 -3.43
C ALA A 252 21.16 3.19 -4.92
N GLU A 253 20.45 4.26 -5.26
CA GLU A 253 20.12 4.66 -6.63
C GLU A 253 21.07 5.78 -7.16
N GLY A 254 22.04 6.23 -6.35
CA GLY A 254 22.93 7.34 -6.69
C GLY A 254 22.29 8.73 -6.62
N LEU A 255 21.25 8.87 -5.78
CA LEU A 255 20.47 10.09 -5.62
C LEU A 255 20.87 10.83 -4.33
N GLU A 256 20.96 12.16 -4.42
CA GLU A 256 21.13 13.06 -3.30
C GLU A 256 19.82 13.27 -2.54
N ASN A 257 19.92 13.64 -1.26
CA ASN A 257 18.76 14.03 -0.47
C ASN A 257 18.26 15.41 -0.92
N GLU A 258 16.94 15.57 -0.99
CA GLU A 258 16.28 16.80 -1.40
C GLU A 258 14.95 16.95 -0.64
N ILE A 259 14.74 18.11 0.00
CA ILE A 259 13.45 18.51 0.56
C ILE A 259 13.07 19.83 -0.05
N LYS A 260 11.94 19.89 -0.76
CA LYS A 260 11.45 21.13 -1.39
C LYS A 260 9.95 21.09 -1.61
N MET A 261 9.37 22.26 -1.87
CA MET A 261 8.03 22.38 -2.36
C MET A 261 7.99 22.13 -3.87
N LEU A 262 7.06 21.29 -4.34
CA LEU A 262 6.75 21.11 -5.76
C LEU A 262 5.47 21.87 -6.16
N HIS A 263 4.56 22.10 -5.20
CA HIS A 263 3.34 22.86 -5.43
C HIS A 263 2.92 23.59 -4.15
N GLY A 264 2.32 24.76 -4.30
CA GLY A 264 1.83 25.57 -3.19
C GLY A 264 2.95 26.13 -2.29
N SER A 265 2.57 26.70 -1.16
CA SER A 265 3.49 27.17 -0.13
C SER A 265 3.74 26.07 0.90
N ARG A 266 4.85 26.18 1.63
CA ARG A 266 5.13 25.31 2.78
C ARG A 266 4.01 25.45 3.80
N PRO A 267 3.31 24.34 4.16
CA PRO A 267 2.29 24.41 5.18
C PRO A 267 2.94 24.63 6.56
N GLU A 268 2.29 25.44 7.40
CA GLU A 268 2.53 25.44 8.84
C GLU A 268 2.13 24.07 9.41
N PRO A 269 2.63 23.67 10.59
CA PRO A 269 2.14 22.46 11.25
C PRO A 269 0.61 22.50 11.39
N PHE A 270 -0.04 21.40 11.02
CA PHE A 270 -1.50 21.26 11.05
C PHE A 270 -1.89 19.94 11.72
N THR A 271 -3.17 19.76 11.99
CA THR A 271 -3.67 18.56 12.64
C THR A 271 -4.43 17.67 11.66
N VAL A 272 -4.32 16.36 11.86
CA VAL A 272 -5.16 15.34 11.25
C VAL A 272 -5.80 14.50 12.33
N GLU A 273 -6.94 13.89 12.02
CA GLU A 273 -7.68 13.04 12.94
C GLU A 273 -7.76 11.61 12.42
N HIS A 274 -7.59 10.63 13.31
CA HIS A 274 -7.88 9.23 13.07
C HIS A 274 -8.65 8.64 14.25
N GLN A 275 -9.89 8.22 14.03
CA GLN A 275 -10.76 7.60 15.04
C GLN A 275 -10.82 8.39 16.36
N GLY A 276 -10.88 9.73 16.25
CA GLY A 276 -10.91 10.66 17.37
C GLY A 276 -9.56 10.94 18.02
N SER A 277 -8.48 10.32 17.62
CA SER A 277 -7.11 10.70 18.01
C SER A 277 -6.59 11.79 17.06
N ILE A 278 -6.08 12.89 17.62
CA ILE A 278 -5.59 14.05 16.86
C ILE A 278 -4.06 14.07 16.86
N PHE A 279 -3.48 14.21 15.67
CA PHE A 279 -2.03 14.24 15.47
C PHE A 279 -1.59 15.54 14.80
N GLU A 280 -0.58 16.18 15.35
CA GLU A 280 0.11 17.32 14.73
C GLU A 280 1.08 16.80 13.65
N ILE A 281 0.98 17.35 12.45
CA ILE A 281 1.79 17.00 11.28
C ILE A 281 2.63 18.20 10.86
N ASP A 282 3.94 18.00 10.73
CA ASP A 282 4.86 18.89 10.01
C ASP A 282 5.44 18.14 8.80
N PRO A 283 4.91 18.34 7.60
CA PRO A 283 5.37 17.61 6.42
C PRO A 283 6.83 17.89 6.05
N ALA A 284 7.37 19.01 6.49
CA ALA A 284 8.73 19.43 6.15
C ALA A 284 9.78 18.91 7.12
N ASN A 285 9.47 18.85 8.43
CA ASN A 285 10.45 18.49 9.47
C ASN A 285 10.11 17.19 10.21
N GLY A 286 8.86 16.69 10.12
CA GLY A 286 8.42 15.48 10.80
C GLY A 286 9.22 14.24 10.40
N GLN A 287 9.21 13.20 11.25
CA GLN A 287 9.82 11.91 10.92
C GLN A 287 9.12 11.28 9.72
N LYS A 288 9.89 10.67 8.81
CA LYS A 288 9.40 10.14 7.53
C LYS A 288 8.58 11.22 6.77
N THR A 289 7.33 10.90 6.43
CA THR A 289 6.39 11.79 5.75
C THR A 289 5.45 12.54 6.70
N GLY A 290 5.41 12.17 8.00
CA GLY A 290 4.54 12.75 9.02
C GLY A 290 4.05 11.71 10.04
N LEU A 291 3.22 10.75 9.63
CA LEU A 291 2.70 9.64 10.44
C LEU A 291 3.10 8.27 9.87
N PHE A 292 2.98 7.26 10.71
CA PHE A 292 3.08 5.87 10.31
C PHE A 292 1.69 5.36 9.87
N LEU A 293 1.31 5.67 8.63
CA LEU A 293 -0.01 5.33 8.08
C LEU A 293 -0.24 3.82 7.96
N ASP A 294 0.84 3.07 7.81
CA ASP A 294 0.84 1.61 7.64
C ASP A 294 0.36 0.82 8.87
N ILE A 295 0.41 1.42 10.05
CA ILE A 295 0.05 0.75 11.31
C ILE A 295 -1.27 1.25 11.93
N MET A 296 -1.94 2.24 11.32
CA MET A 296 -3.10 2.91 11.91
C MET A 296 -4.26 1.95 12.25
N ASP A 297 -4.57 0.98 11.37
CA ASP A 297 -5.59 -0.03 11.68
C ASP A 297 -5.21 -0.89 12.91
N SER A 298 -3.91 -0.97 13.22
CA SER A 298 -3.46 -1.68 14.42
C SER A 298 -3.66 -0.86 15.68
N TYR A 299 -3.63 0.50 15.60
CA TYR A 299 -4.00 1.33 16.73
C TYR A 299 -5.42 1.02 17.21
N ASP A 300 -6.37 1.00 16.28
CA ASP A 300 -7.78 0.75 16.57
C ASP A 300 -8.01 -0.65 17.15
N ARG A 301 -7.45 -1.68 16.49
CA ARG A 301 -7.62 -3.08 16.90
C ARG A 301 -6.97 -3.40 18.25
N VAL A 302 -5.86 -2.76 18.59
CA VAL A 302 -5.22 -2.89 19.91
C VAL A 302 -6.01 -2.12 20.95
N ALA A 303 -6.53 -0.94 20.61
CA ALA A 303 -7.34 -0.12 21.49
C ALA A 303 -8.63 -0.82 21.95
N GLU A 304 -9.24 -1.68 21.11
CA GLU A 304 -10.40 -2.52 21.50
C GLU A 304 -10.12 -3.38 22.74
N LEU A 305 -8.87 -3.67 23.04
CA LEU A 305 -8.44 -4.49 24.16
C LEU A 305 -8.10 -3.67 25.42
N ALA A 306 -8.09 -2.34 25.35
CA ALA A 306 -7.50 -1.47 26.37
C ALA A 306 -8.48 -1.02 27.47
N LYS A 307 -9.80 -1.21 27.30
CA LYS A 307 -10.80 -0.68 28.24
C LYS A 307 -10.56 -1.13 29.68
N GLY A 308 -10.42 -0.15 30.59
CA GLY A 308 -10.17 -0.37 32.03
C GLY A 308 -8.81 -0.99 32.34
N LYS A 309 -7.84 -0.95 31.39
CA LYS A 309 -6.53 -1.53 31.54
C LYS A 309 -5.44 -0.49 31.77
N LYS A 310 -4.42 -0.89 32.53
CA LYS A 310 -3.15 -0.18 32.64
C LYS A 310 -2.28 -0.57 31.44
N VAL A 311 -1.91 0.43 30.61
CA VAL A 311 -1.24 0.23 29.32
C VAL A 311 0.18 0.80 29.37
N LEU A 312 1.15 0.03 28.82
CA LEU A 312 2.51 0.49 28.56
C LEU A 312 2.75 0.50 27.04
N ASP A 313 3.04 1.68 26.47
CA ASP A 313 3.35 1.89 25.06
C ASP A 313 4.83 2.18 24.88
N VAL A 314 5.61 1.16 24.47
CA VAL A 314 7.08 1.25 24.30
C VAL A 314 7.44 1.45 22.84
N PHE A 315 8.32 2.41 22.57
CA PHE A 315 8.62 2.98 21.26
C PHE A 315 7.42 3.80 20.73
N CYS A 316 6.83 4.58 21.61
CA CYS A 316 5.53 5.23 21.40
C CYS A 316 5.53 6.27 20.27
N ASN A 317 6.68 6.78 19.82
CA ASN A 317 6.78 7.85 18.85
C ASN A 317 5.82 9.01 19.20
N GLN A 318 4.89 9.37 18.33
CA GLN A 318 3.88 10.43 18.55
C GLN A 318 2.67 9.96 19.38
N GLY A 319 2.74 8.78 20.01
CA GLY A 319 1.72 8.27 20.93
C GLY A 319 0.56 7.53 20.29
N GLY A 320 0.68 7.03 19.04
CA GLY A 320 -0.44 6.48 18.28
C GLY A 320 -1.22 5.40 19.02
N PHE A 321 -0.56 4.37 19.55
CA PHE A 321 -1.20 3.31 20.35
C PHE A 321 -1.73 3.84 21.68
N GLY A 322 -0.93 4.65 22.40
CA GLY A 322 -1.33 5.20 23.69
C GLY A 322 -2.59 6.05 23.60
N LEU A 323 -2.68 6.93 22.60
CA LEU A 323 -3.85 7.79 22.38
C LEU A 323 -5.10 6.98 22.05
N ALA A 324 -4.99 6.01 21.15
CA ALA A 324 -6.09 5.12 20.78
C ALA A 324 -6.58 4.32 22.00
N CYS A 325 -5.67 3.79 22.83
CA CYS A 325 -6.01 3.08 24.07
C CYS A 325 -6.74 3.99 25.07
N MET A 326 -6.27 5.23 25.29
CA MET A 326 -6.96 6.17 26.17
C MET A 326 -8.36 6.52 25.67
N LYS A 327 -8.52 6.75 24.36
CA LYS A 327 -9.83 6.99 23.73
C LYS A 327 -10.78 5.81 23.89
N ALA A 328 -10.26 4.58 23.88
CA ALA A 328 -11.04 3.37 24.11
C ALA A 328 -11.36 3.10 25.60
N GLY A 329 -10.91 3.97 26.52
CA GLY A 329 -11.18 3.88 27.94
C GLY A 329 -10.18 3.07 28.74
N ALA A 330 -8.89 3.09 28.37
CA ALA A 330 -7.82 2.59 29.22
C ALA A 330 -7.85 3.33 30.58
N GLU A 331 -7.46 2.66 31.66
CA GLU A 331 -7.32 3.26 32.99
C GLU A 331 -6.17 4.27 33.03
N SER A 332 -5.04 3.89 32.46
CA SER A 332 -3.86 4.74 32.34
C SER A 332 -2.97 4.28 31.19
N VAL A 333 -2.17 5.20 30.65
CA VAL A 333 -1.14 4.94 29.64
C VAL A 333 0.18 5.55 30.07
N LEU A 334 1.23 4.73 30.08
CA LEU A 334 2.61 5.18 30.14
C LEU A 334 3.27 4.96 28.78
N ALA A 335 3.68 6.05 28.12
CA ALA A 335 4.30 6.04 26.80
C ALA A 335 5.82 6.31 26.91
N VAL A 336 6.62 5.45 26.31
CA VAL A 336 8.09 5.47 26.42
C VAL A 336 8.73 5.55 25.05
N ASP A 337 9.60 6.52 24.83
CA ASP A 337 10.45 6.62 23.64
C ASP A 337 11.84 7.16 24.01
N ILE A 338 12.85 6.87 23.19
CA ILE A 338 14.20 7.40 23.38
C ILE A 338 14.31 8.87 22.96
N SER A 339 13.45 9.32 22.05
CA SER A 339 13.42 10.68 21.51
C SER A 339 12.60 11.60 22.40
N GLU A 340 13.23 12.66 22.89
CA GLU A 340 12.54 13.73 23.63
C GLU A 340 11.49 14.43 22.73
N GLU A 341 11.80 14.60 21.44
CA GLU A 341 10.86 15.17 20.48
C GLU A 341 9.61 14.29 20.32
N ALA A 342 9.80 12.97 20.24
CA ALA A 342 8.70 12.01 20.13
C ALA A 342 7.80 12.04 21.36
N THR A 343 8.36 12.00 22.58
CA THR A 343 7.58 12.06 23.83
C THR A 343 6.88 13.42 24.01
N ALA A 344 7.52 14.51 23.58
CA ALA A 344 6.87 15.83 23.55
C ALA A 344 5.71 15.89 22.54
N ALA A 345 5.88 15.28 21.34
CA ALA A 345 4.80 15.18 20.36
C ALA A 345 3.64 14.33 20.89
N ALA A 346 3.91 13.19 21.54
CA ALA A 346 2.89 12.38 22.19
C ALA A 346 2.07 13.16 23.22
N LYS A 347 2.73 13.98 24.05
CA LYS A 347 2.04 14.88 25.00
C LYS A 347 1.18 15.93 24.30
N ARG A 348 1.68 16.56 23.23
CA ARG A 348 0.90 17.55 22.46
C ARG A 348 -0.33 16.90 21.83
N ASN A 349 -0.15 15.75 21.22
CA ASN A 349 -1.24 15.00 20.59
C ASN A 349 -2.28 14.52 21.63
N ALA A 350 -1.85 14.12 22.83
CA ALA A 350 -2.76 13.78 23.94
C ALA A 350 -3.62 14.98 24.33
N LYS A 351 -3.00 16.15 24.51
CA LYS A 351 -3.72 17.39 24.80
C LYS A 351 -4.71 17.77 23.70
N LEU A 352 -4.31 17.66 22.42
CA LEU A 352 -5.20 17.92 21.27
C LEU A 352 -6.36 16.92 21.22
N THR A 353 -6.10 15.66 21.56
CA THR A 353 -7.10 14.58 21.62
C THR A 353 -8.05 14.72 22.83
N GLY A 354 -7.68 15.51 23.84
CA GLY A 354 -8.45 15.66 25.09
C GLY A 354 -8.30 14.47 26.03
N VAL A 355 -7.14 13.80 26.03
CA VAL A 355 -6.79 12.70 26.94
C VAL A 355 -5.48 12.99 27.66
N GLU A 356 -5.23 12.27 28.76
CA GLU A 356 -3.98 12.37 29.51
C GLU A 356 -3.18 11.08 29.37
N ILE A 357 -1.88 11.20 29.07
CA ILE A 357 -0.92 10.10 29.06
C ILE A 357 0.34 10.54 29.82
N GLU A 358 0.93 9.62 30.54
CA GLU A 358 2.28 9.81 31.06
C GLU A 358 3.31 9.49 29.98
N THR A 359 4.42 10.24 29.97
CA THR A 359 5.51 9.98 29.01
C THR A 359 6.86 9.95 29.70
N VAL A 360 7.71 9.02 29.29
CA VAL A 360 9.10 8.87 29.77
C VAL A 360 10.04 8.85 28.59
N THR A 361 11.01 9.77 28.57
CA THR A 361 12.10 9.74 27.61
C THR A 361 13.20 8.82 28.12
N SER A 362 13.32 7.62 27.56
CA SER A 362 14.29 6.61 27.98
C SER A 362 14.58 5.60 26.88
N ASN A 363 15.79 5.03 26.92
CA ASN A 363 16.08 3.85 26.13
C ASN A 363 15.18 2.68 26.54
N ALA A 364 14.46 2.09 25.61
CA ALA A 364 13.47 1.04 25.89
C ALA A 364 14.09 -0.19 26.59
N PHE A 365 15.31 -0.60 26.24
CA PHE A 365 15.99 -1.73 26.89
C PHE A 365 16.32 -1.43 28.35
N ASP A 366 16.77 -0.22 28.64
CA ASP A 366 17.07 0.22 30.01
C ASP A 366 15.82 0.41 30.83
N PHE A 367 14.77 1.00 30.22
CA PHE A 367 13.46 1.16 30.85
C PHE A 367 12.88 -0.21 31.26
N LEU A 368 12.72 -1.12 30.29
CA LEU A 368 12.17 -2.47 30.53
C LEU A 368 13.01 -3.33 31.52
N ARG A 369 14.28 -2.97 31.75
CA ARG A 369 15.16 -3.65 32.70
C ARG A 369 14.94 -3.17 34.12
N ARG A 370 14.68 -1.89 34.32
CA ARG A 370 14.69 -1.22 35.63
C ARG A 370 13.29 -0.94 36.18
N HIS A 371 12.30 -0.91 35.30
CA HIS A 371 10.93 -0.60 35.68
C HIS A 371 10.26 -1.82 36.31
N GLU A 372 9.65 -1.65 37.49
CA GLU A 372 9.12 -2.73 38.32
C GLU A 372 7.60 -2.87 38.25
N GLU A 373 6.90 -1.85 37.72
CA GLU A 373 5.45 -1.91 37.60
C GLU A 373 4.97 -2.93 36.58
N THR A 374 3.74 -3.40 36.78
CA THR A 374 3.10 -4.35 35.89
C THR A 374 1.92 -3.73 35.15
N TYR A 375 1.57 -4.32 33.99
CA TYR A 375 0.59 -3.80 33.06
C TYR A 375 -0.34 -4.92 32.55
N ASP A 376 -1.56 -4.50 32.14
CA ASP A 376 -2.52 -5.43 31.56
C ASP A 376 -2.36 -5.54 30.05
N LEU A 377 -1.85 -4.48 29.41
CA LEU A 377 -1.52 -4.44 27.99
C LEU A 377 -0.18 -3.74 27.77
N ILE A 378 0.74 -4.39 27.09
CA ILE A 378 2.03 -3.81 26.68
C ILE A 378 2.08 -3.77 25.16
N VAL A 379 2.41 -2.61 24.60
CA VAL A 379 2.67 -2.42 23.18
C VAL A 379 4.18 -2.32 22.95
N LEU A 380 4.67 -3.05 21.96
CA LEU A 380 6.06 -3.03 21.49
C LEU A 380 6.09 -2.77 20.00
N ASP A 381 6.39 -1.54 19.58
CA ASP A 381 6.54 -1.17 18.16
C ASP A 381 7.95 -0.63 17.87
N PRO A 382 8.99 -1.45 18.02
CA PRO A 382 10.36 -1.01 17.84
C PRO A 382 10.67 -0.66 16.37
N PRO A 383 11.61 0.27 16.13
CA PRO A 383 12.18 0.47 14.81
C PRO A 383 12.83 -0.83 14.29
N SER A 384 13.02 -0.92 12.98
CA SER A 384 13.70 -2.09 12.41
C SER A 384 15.12 -2.25 12.99
N PHE A 385 15.35 -3.32 13.73
CA PHE A 385 16.67 -3.63 14.28
C PHE A 385 17.66 -4.19 13.25
N THR A 386 17.20 -4.44 12.01
CA THR A 386 18.08 -4.89 10.93
C THR A 386 17.84 -4.15 9.64
N ARG A 387 18.94 -3.78 8.96
CA ARG A 387 18.94 -3.15 7.64
C ARG A 387 19.41 -4.08 6.52
N ASN A 388 19.86 -5.27 6.84
CA ASN A 388 20.37 -6.24 5.88
C ASN A 388 20.28 -7.68 6.41
N LYS A 389 20.38 -8.64 5.51
CA LYS A 389 20.28 -10.08 5.86
C LYS A 389 21.36 -10.55 6.86
N LYS A 390 22.54 -9.94 6.89
CA LYS A 390 23.66 -10.38 7.75
C LYS A 390 23.39 -10.08 9.22
N THR A 391 22.64 -9.02 9.53
CA THR A 391 22.32 -8.57 10.89
C THR A 391 21.00 -9.11 11.44
N VAL A 392 20.27 -9.93 10.70
CA VAL A 392 18.96 -10.49 11.13
C VAL A 392 19.08 -11.26 12.45
N LYS A 393 20.13 -12.07 12.61
CA LYS A 393 20.34 -12.87 13.84
C LYS A 393 20.50 -12.00 15.09
N ASP A 394 21.25 -10.89 14.96
CA ASP A 394 21.45 -9.95 16.05
C ASP A 394 20.19 -9.14 16.35
N ALA A 395 19.46 -8.74 15.31
CA ALA A 395 18.15 -8.11 15.46
C ALA A 395 17.17 -9.02 16.22
N MET A 396 17.11 -10.31 15.92
CA MET A 396 16.24 -11.25 16.62
C MET A 396 16.65 -11.44 18.10
N ARG A 397 17.91 -11.27 18.45
CA ARG A 397 18.33 -11.20 19.87
C ARG A 397 17.74 -9.97 20.57
N GLY A 398 17.77 -8.80 19.92
CA GLY A 398 17.15 -7.59 20.45
C GLY A 398 15.64 -7.76 20.64
N TYR A 399 14.95 -8.28 19.63
CA TYR A 399 13.52 -8.61 19.76
C TYR A 399 13.25 -9.58 20.90
N LYS A 400 14.03 -10.68 21.02
CA LYS A 400 13.89 -11.63 22.12
C LYS A 400 14.05 -10.97 23.49
N GLU A 401 15.04 -10.09 23.65
CA GLU A 401 15.30 -9.39 24.92
C GLU A 401 14.12 -8.52 25.34
N ILE A 402 13.60 -7.66 24.45
CA ILE A 402 12.46 -6.78 24.79
C ILE A 402 11.21 -7.60 25.12
N HIS A 403 10.94 -8.69 24.40
CA HIS A 403 9.80 -9.57 24.69
C HIS A 403 9.96 -10.26 26.05
N LEU A 404 11.14 -10.80 26.34
CA LEU A 404 11.40 -11.44 27.63
C LEU A 404 11.15 -10.49 28.81
N ARG A 405 11.54 -9.21 28.67
CA ARG A 405 11.31 -8.18 29.68
C ARG A 405 9.83 -7.81 29.78
N ALA A 406 9.18 -7.53 28.67
CA ALA A 406 7.77 -7.21 28.65
C ALA A 406 6.90 -8.31 29.24
N LEU A 407 7.17 -9.58 28.93
CA LEU A 407 6.42 -10.72 29.49
C LEU A 407 6.56 -10.87 31.03
N LYS A 408 7.62 -10.34 31.64
CA LYS A 408 7.76 -10.30 33.09
C LYS A 408 6.93 -9.20 33.76
N MET A 409 6.63 -8.16 32.99
CA MET A 409 5.86 -6.99 33.44
C MET A 409 4.35 -7.15 33.19
N LEU A 410 3.90 -8.25 32.58
CA LEU A 410 2.48 -8.51 32.37
C LEU A 410 1.81 -9.04 33.64
N ASN A 411 0.64 -8.45 33.94
CA ASN A 411 -0.30 -8.98 34.93
C ASN A 411 -0.82 -10.36 34.53
N HIS A 412 -1.55 -11.02 35.41
CA HIS A 412 -2.26 -12.26 35.10
C HIS A 412 -3.26 -11.99 33.96
N ASP A 413 -3.29 -12.87 32.94
CA ASP A 413 -4.09 -12.70 31.72
C ASP A 413 -3.73 -11.44 30.90
N GLY A 414 -2.57 -10.83 31.18
CA GLY A 414 -2.07 -9.66 30.47
C GLY A 414 -1.73 -9.96 29.01
N GLN A 415 -1.73 -8.92 28.19
CA GLN A 415 -1.58 -9.01 26.74
C GLN A 415 -0.38 -8.21 26.25
N VAL A 416 0.30 -8.71 25.24
CA VAL A 416 1.35 -7.98 24.53
C VAL A 416 0.98 -7.84 23.05
N ALA A 417 0.88 -6.60 22.58
CA ALA A 417 0.79 -6.25 21.17
C ALA A 417 2.21 -5.96 20.68
N THR A 418 2.68 -6.65 19.65
CA THR A 418 4.06 -6.48 19.20
C THR A 418 4.18 -6.47 17.69
N PHE A 419 5.09 -5.63 17.19
CA PHE A 419 5.23 -5.34 15.77
C PHE A 419 6.69 -5.46 15.30
N CYS A 420 6.85 -5.74 14.01
CA CYS A 420 8.14 -5.80 13.33
C CYS A 420 8.00 -5.27 11.91
N CYS A 421 8.66 -4.15 11.61
CA CYS A 421 8.67 -3.52 10.30
C CYS A 421 9.88 -3.93 9.42
N SER A 422 10.61 -4.99 9.77
CA SER A 422 11.79 -5.43 9.02
C SER A 422 11.43 -6.30 7.82
N HIS A 423 11.85 -5.90 6.62
CA HIS A 423 11.73 -6.72 5.40
C HIS A 423 12.51 -8.04 5.45
N HIS A 424 13.55 -8.13 6.29
CA HIS A 424 14.42 -9.29 6.36
C HIS A 424 14.00 -10.32 7.40
N ALA A 425 13.04 -9.98 8.27
CA ALA A 425 12.42 -10.89 9.21
C ALA A 425 11.08 -11.39 8.67
N SER A 426 10.96 -12.71 8.44
CA SER A 426 9.67 -13.28 8.08
C SER A 426 8.72 -13.29 9.29
N ARG A 427 7.42 -13.44 9.03
CA ARG A 427 6.38 -13.56 10.06
C ARG A 427 6.66 -14.73 10.99
N GLU A 428 7.08 -15.86 10.43
CA GLU A 428 7.42 -17.09 11.15
C GLU A 428 8.62 -16.88 12.06
N LEU A 429 9.70 -16.27 11.54
CA LEU A 429 10.92 -15.98 12.31
C LEU A 429 10.63 -15.03 13.49
N PHE A 430 9.78 -14.02 13.25
CA PHE A 430 9.38 -13.10 14.31
C PHE A 430 8.59 -13.82 15.41
N LEU A 431 7.59 -14.62 15.02
CA LEU A 431 6.80 -15.42 15.97
C LEU A 431 7.65 -16.43 16.74
N GLU A 432 8.57 -17.13 16.06
CA GLU A 432 9.53 -18.03 16.70
C GLU A 432 10.40 -17.31 17.75
N THR A 433 10.80 -16.06 17.45
CA THR A 433 11.58 -15.24 18.39
C THR A 433 10.79 -14.91 19.66
N ILE A 434 9.49 -14.58 19.52
CA ILE A 434 8.59 -14.34 20.65
C ILE A 434 8.39 -15.63 21.45
N GLN A 435 8.18 -16.76 20.79
CA GLN A 435 8.04 -18.08 21.44
C GLN A 435 9.27 -18.42 22.28
N ARG A 436 10.48 -18.18 21.75
CA ARG A 436 11.74 -18.39 22.50
C ARG A 436 11.83 -17.48 23.73
N ALA A 437 11.36 -16.22 23.63
CA ALA A 437 11.31 -15.34 24.80
C ALA A 437 10.31 -15.86 25.86
N ALA A 438 9.15 -16.35 25.42
CA ALA A 438 8.16 -16.93 26.31
C ALA A 438 8.67 -18.19 27.04
N ILE A 439 9.37 -19.09 26.33
CA ILE A 439 10.00 -20.29 26.90
C ILE A 439 11.02 -19.90 27.97
N ASP A 440 11.92 -18.95 27.67
CA ASP A 440 12.93 -18.47 28.63
C ASP A 440 12.28 -17.79 29.84
N GLY A 441 11.16 -17.09 29.63
CA GLY A 441 10.35 -16.46 30.67
C GLY A 441 9.45 -17.43 31.44
N LYS A 442 9.41 -18.72 31.08
CA LYS A 442 8.50 -19.73 31.63
C LYS A 442 7.03 -19.28 31.52
N ARG A 443 6.65 -18.70 30.39
CA ARG A 443 5.30 -18.24 30.10
C ARG A 443 4.70 -19.00 28.94
N THR A 444 3.41 -19.23 28.98
CA THR A 444 2.64 -19.76 27.85
C THR A 444 1.85 -18.62 27.23
N LEU A 445 1.91 -18.52 25.90
CA LEU A 445 1.21 -17.48 25.14
C LEU A 445 0.17 -18.10 24.22
N ARG A 446 -0.99 -17.43 24.07
CA ARG A 446 -1.97 -17.69 23.02
C ARG A 446 -2.04 -16.48 22.10
N THR A 447 -2.08 -16.70 20.78
CA THR A 447 -2.27 -15.63 19.82
C THR A 447 -3.73 -15.25 19.74
N ILE A 448 -4.05 -13.96 19.94
CA ILE A 448 -5.41 -13.42 19.87
C ILE A 448 -5.63 -12.73 18.52
N GLN A 449 -4.66 -11.94 18.07
CA GLN A 449 -4.75 -11.21 16.82
C GLN A 449 -3.46 -11.37 15.99
N SER A 450 -3.61 -11.30 14.66
CA SER A 450 -2.51 -11.13 13.71
C SER A 450 -2.71 -9.82 12.95
N HIS A 451 -1.64 -9.07 12.78
CA HIS A 451 -1.61 -7.77 12.14
C HIS A 451 -0.71 -7.78 10.92
N SER A 452 -1.02 -6.91 9.97
CA SER A 452 -0.24 -6.61 8.79
C SER A 452 -0.32 -5.10 8.53
N GLN A 453 0.39 -4.62 7.52
CA GLN A 453 0.25 -3.24 7.08
C GLN A 453 -1.17 -2.93 6.62
N ARG A 454 -1.58 -1.68 6.81
CA ARG A 454 -2.89 -1.16 6.39
C ARG A 454 -3.11 -1.40 4.90
N PRO A 455 -4.34 -1.67 4.42
CA PRO A 455 -4.62 -2.00 3.02
C PRO A 455 -4.25 -0.93 1.97
N ASP A 456 -4.05 0.32 2.36
CA ASP A 456 -3.49 1.37 1.50
C ASP A 456 -1.98 1.19 1.20
N HIS A 457 -1.34 0.23 1.85
CA HIS A 457 -0.01 -0.30 1.55
C HIS A 457 -0.13 -1.72 0.95
N PRO A 458 -0.69 -1.87 -0.26
CA PRO A 458 -1.07 -3.19 -0.78
C PRO A 458 0.12 -4.14 -0.94
N ILE A 459 -0.13 -5.41 -0.68
CA ILE A 459 0.84 -6.50 -0.82
C ILE A 459 0.61 -7.19 -2.16
N ILE A 460 1.66 -7.31 -2.95
CA ILE A 460 1.65 -8.03 -4.23
C ILE A 460 2.22 -9.43 -4.01
N THR A 461 1.40 -10.44 -4.19
CA THR A 461 1.75 -11.84 -3.89
C THR A 461 3.00 -12.35 -4.63
N THR A 462 3.29 -11.81 -5.80
CA THR A 462 4.49 -12.15 -6.60
C THR A 462 5.70 -11.28 -6.28
N ILE A 463 5.55 -10.27 -5.42
CA ILE A 463 6.62 -9.39 -4.92
C ILE A 463 6.55 -9.40 -3.39
N PRO A 464 7.07 -10.47 -2.75
CA PRO A 464 6.98 -10.63 -1.29
C PRO A 464 7.64 -9.48 -0.52
N GLU A 465 8.57 -8.76 -1.14
CA GLU A 465 9.20 -7.58 -0.57
C GLU A 465 8.22 -6.42 -0.32
N THR A 466 7.00 -6.48 -0.85
CA THR A 466 5.93 -5.51 -0.54
C THR A 466 5.26 -5.76 0.80
N GLU A 467 5.41 -6.94 1.40
CA GLU A 467 5.02 -7.24 2.77
C GLU A 467 6.18 -6.97 3.73
N TYR A 468 6.03 -6.02 4.63
CA TYR A 468 7.11 -5.66 5.57
C TYR A 468 6.66 -5.53 7.03
N LEU A 469 5.39 -5.19 7.31
CA LEU A 469 4.86 -5.09 8.65
C LEU A 469 4.20 -6.40 9.08
N LYS A 470 4.59 -6.91 10.23
CA LYS A 470 4.01 -8.06 10.91
C LYS A 470 3.74 -7.69 12.36
N GLY A 471 2.60 -8.07 12.87
CA GLY A 471 2.27 -7.89 14.28
C GLY A 471 1.43 -9.03 14.82
N PHE A 472 1.48 -9.18 16.12
CA PHE A 472 0.67 -10.13 16.89
C PHE A 472 0.18 -9.47 18.16
N VAL A 473 -1.04 -9.83 18.58
CA VAL A 473 -1.44 -9.67 19.97
C VAL A 473 -1.46 -11.06 20.60
N LEU A 474 -0.73 -11.18 21.70
CA LEU A 474 -0.55 -12.43 22.43
C LEU A 474 -1.00 -12.21 23.89
N GLU A 475 -1.65 -13.21 24.45
CA GLU A 475 -2.16 -13.18 25.83
C GLU A 475 -1.43 -14.26 26.65
N LEU A 476 -1.14 -13.92 27.91
CA LEU A 476 -0.66 -14.93 28.86
C LEU A 476 -1.74 -15.97 29.11
N ALA A 477 -1.43 -17.23 28.83
CA ALA A 477 -2.27 -18.35 29.20
C ALA A 477 -1.91 -18.85 30.61
N PRO A 478 -2.85 -19.41 31.37
CA PRO A 478 -2.54 -20.05 32.63
C PRO A 478 -1.42 -21.06 32.46
N ASN A 479 -0.48 -21.09 33.42
CA ASN A 479 0.60 -22.10 33.42
C ASN A 479 -0.02 -23.49 33.45
N ARG A 480 0.34 -24.31 32.49
CA ARG A 480 -0.03 -25.73 32.42
C ARG A 480 1.00 -26.59 33.13
#